data_700ed9026144d0f39a7ba31591a9a6e1
#
_entry.id   700ed9026144d0f39a7ba31591a9a6e1
#
_cell.length_a   1.000
_cell.length_b   1.000
_cell.length_c   1.000
_cell.angle_alpha   90.00
_cell.angle_beta   90.00
_cell.angle_gamma   90.00
#
_symmetry.space_group_name_H-M   'P 1'
#
loop_
_entity.id
_entity.type
_entity.pdbx_description
1 polymer ?
#
loop_
_entity_poly.entity_id
_entity_poly.type
_entity_poly.pdbx_seq_one_letter_code
_entity_poly.pdbx_strand_id
1 'polypeptide(L)'
;MSLKRSPPGILEVLGPHSEIFSPVAVDQTVVDCAVYLDGDRLAGDRQHGEALLEVRRLNEDGCRAFVWLGLREPTETQMALVAQTFDLHPIPVEDAVHAQQRPKVERYDNTLFVVLKTVHYVPHESVQTARRIAETGEIMVFVGPEFVVAVRHGDHSGLSKLRKDLELERVQLQLGPCGVLQAITRYVVGHYLDVIRPLERDIDVVEEQTFAPRPSTGIEQIYLLKRDVVALRRAIGPLGTALATLTNDHADLLPIEVRRYMRDLFDHQTQAAEQIISYDETLSDLVHAALTRTGLQQNV
;
A
#
# COMPACT_ATOMS: atom_id res chain seq x y z
N MET A 1 -64.65 -25.13 -50.07
CA MET A 1 -63.25 -25.59 -50.26
C MET A 1 -62.38 -24.61 -49.49
N SER A 2 -61.98 -25.02 -48.34
CA SER A 2 -61.38 -24.16 -47.32
C SER A 2 -59.95 -24.57 -47.07
N LEU A 3 -59.02 -23.67 -47.33
CA LEU A 3 -57.61 -23.84 -47.06
C LEU A 3 -57.33 -23.40 -45.62
N LYS A 4 -57.01 -24.33 -44.75
CA LYS A 4 -56.47 -24.07 -43.41
C LYS A 4 -55.01 -23.70 -43.50
N ARG A 5 -54.65 -22.51 -43.06
CA ARG A 5 -53.27 -22.07 -42.79
C ARG A 5 -52.82 -22.60 -41.42
N SER A 6 -51.69 -23.29 -41.39
CA SER A 6 -50.96 -23.62 -40.18
C SER A 6 -50.12 -22.43 -39.73
N PRO A 7 -49.92 -22.20 -38.40
CA PRO A 7 -49.07 -21.14 -37.93
C PRO A 7 -47.58 -21.50 -37.99
N PRO A 8 -46.66 -20.53 -38.14
CA PRO A 8 -45.24 -20.74 -38.20
C PRO A 8 -44.64 -21.06 -36.83
N GLY A 9 -43.71 -22.00 -36.82
CA GLY A 9 -43.01 -22.51 -35.65
C GLY A 9 -42.11 -21.44 -34.99
N ILE A 10 -42.10 -21.50 -33.65
CA ILE A 10 -41.18 -20.80 -32.76
C ILE A 10 -39.88 -21.61 -32.78
N LEU A 11 -38.88 -21.11 -33.48
CA LEU A 11 -37.50 -21.58 -33.35
C LEU A 11 -36.56 -20.55 -34.01
N GLU A 12 -36.24 -19.51 -33.22
CA GLU A 12 -35.06 -18.68 -33.48
C GLU A 12 -34.98 -17.64 -32.37
N VAL A 13 -34.23 -17.92 -31.29
CA VAL A 13 -33.49 -16.94 -30.51
C VAL A 13 -32.59 -17.73 -29.55
N LEU A 14 -31.41 -18.10 -29.96
CA LEU A 14 -30.23 -18.26 -29.14
C LEU A 14 -29.03 -17.91 -30.01
N GLY A 15 -28.80 -16.62 -30.19
CA GLY A 15 -27.51 -16.12 -30.67
C GLY A 15 -26.49 -16.26 -29.55
N PRO A 16 -25.24 -16.61 -29.87
CA PRO A 16 -24.17 -16.66 -28.90
C PRO A 16 -23.76 -15.26 -28.53
N HIS A 17 -24.17 -14.77 -27.37
CA HIS A 17 -23.51 -13.63 -26.72
C HIS A 17 -22.15 -14.09 -26.24
N SER A 18 -21.20 -14.24 -27.14
CA SER A 18 -19.81 -14.07 -26.84
C SER A 18 -19.56 -12.56 -26.72
N GLU A 19 -19.76 -11.99 -25.56
CA GLU A 19 -19.13 -10.72 -25.22
C GLU A 19 -17.63 -10.96 -25.29
N ILE A 20 -17.06 -10.56 -26.41
CA ILE A 20 -15.63 -10.44 -26.61
C ILE A 20 -15.18 -9.36 -25.62
N PHE A 21 -14.67 -9.80 -24.46
CA PHE A 21 -14.00 -8.91 -23.53
C PHE A 21 -12.83 -8.27 -24.29
N SER A 22 -12.98 -7.00 -24.56
CA SER A 22 -11.97 -6.20 -25.25
C SER A 22 -10.71 -6.16 -24.37
N PRO A 23 -9.53 -6.58 -24.86
CA PRO A 23 -8.30 -6.59 -24.05
C PRO A 23 -7.79 -5.20 -23.67
N VAL A 24 -8.41 -4.14 -24.14
CA VAL A 24 -7.94 -2.75 -24.01
C VAL A 24 -8.14 -2.15 -22.60
N ALA A 25 -9.04 -2.69 -21.77
CA ALA A 25 -9.34 -2.12 -20.45
C ALA A 25 -8.37 -2.55 -19.34
N VAL A 26 -7.59 -3.61 -19.53
CA VAL A 26 -6.66 -4.16 -18.53
C VAL A 26 -5.32 -3.42 -18.53
N ASP A 27 -4.95 -2.83 -19.65
CA ASP A 27 -3.58 -2.37 -19.93
C ASP A 27 -3.14 -1.11 -19.14
N GLN A 28 -4.06 -0.26 -18.69
CA GLN A 28 -3.70 0.97 -17.93
C GLN A 28 -3.54 0.75 -16.43
N THR A 29 -4.11 -0.30 -15.87
CA THR A 29 -4.07 -0.62 -14.43
C THR A 29 -2.89 -1.50 -14.08
N VAL A 30 -2.50 -2.41 -14.98
CA VAL A 30 -1.30 -3.24 -14.84
C VAL A 30 -0.07 -2.37 -15.07
N VAL A 31 0.69 -2.16 -13.99
CA VAL A 31 1.94 -1.39 -14.06
C VAL A 31 3.09 -2.25 -14.55
N ASP A 32 3.13 -3.52 -14.08
CA ASP A 32 4.13 -4.49 -14.48
C ASP A 32 3.66 -5.90 -14.06
N CYS A 33 3.95 -6.90 -14.91
CA CYS A 33 3.74 -8.31 -14.63
C CYS A 33 4.98 -9.08 -15.06
N ALA A 34 5.68 -9.69 -14.12
CA ALA A 34 6.92 -10.40 -14.40
C ALA A 34 6.97 -11.74 -13.68
N VAL A 35 7.62 -12.71 -14.33
CA VAL A 35 8.00 -14.01 -13.78
C VAL A 35 9.45 -13.94 -13.31
N TYR A 36 9.70 -14.41 -12.10
CA TYR A 36 11.03 -14.54 -11.51
C TYR A 36 11.35 -16.01 -11.31
N LEU A 37 12.55 -16.41 -11.72
CA LEU A 37 13.09 -17.76 -11.58
C LEU A 37 14.42 -17.68 -10.82
N ASP A 38 14.49 -18.27 -9.63
CA ASP A 38 15.68 -18.24 -8.77
C ASP A 38 16.23 -16.82 -8.51
N GLY A 39 15.34 -15.82 -8.51
CA GLY A 39 15.65 -14.40 -8.32
C GLY A 39 15.92 -13.62 -9.60
N ASP A 40 15.98 -14.26 -10.76
CA ASP A 40 16.15 -13.60 -12.06
C ASP A 40 14.80 -13.33 -12.73
N ARG A 41 14.62 -12.12 -13.25
CA ARG A 41 13.46 -11.79 -14.08
C ARG A 41 13.56 -12.47 -15.44
N LEU A 42 12.56 -13.23 -15.79
CA LEU A 42 12.46 -13.83 -17.14
C LEU A 42 12.03 -12.76 -18.17
N ALA A 43 12.68 -12.79 -19.33
CA ALA A 43 12.36 -11.87 -20.41
C ALA A 43 10.97 -12.16 -21.02
N GLY A 44 10.32 -11.11 -21.55
CA GLY A 44 9.05 -11.15 -22.25
C GLY A 44 7.90 -10.60 -21.43
N ASP A 45 6.97 -9.92 -22.12
CA ASP A 45 5.73 -9.42 -21.54
C ASP A 45 4.70 -10.55 -21.52
N ARG A 46 4.04 -10.73 -20.40
CA ARG A 46 3.03 -11.78 -20.18
C ARG A 46 1.80 -11.20 -19.51
N GLN A 47 0.64 -11.72 -19.90
CA GLN A 47 -0.56 -11.51 -19.11
C GLN A 47 -0.47 -12.34 -17.82
N HIS A 48 -1.11 -11.88 -16.74
CA HIS A 48 -1.00 -12.50 -15.42
C HIS A 48 -1.41 -13.99 -15.40
N GLY A 49 -2.40 -14.39 -16.21
CA GLY A 49 -2.80 -15.79 -16.33
C GLY A 49 -1.73 -16.66 -16.99
N GLU A 50 -1.09 -16.17 -18.06
CA GLU A 50 0.01 -16.85 -18.75
C GLU A 50 1.24 -16.96 -17.84
N ALA A 51 1.55 -15.87 -17.12
CA ALA A 51 2.65 -15.82 -16.15
C ALA A 51 2.49 -16.87 -15.05
N LEU A 52 1.28 -17.03 -14.50
CA LEU A 52 1.02 -18.02 -13.45
C LEU A 52 1.12 -19.46 -13.98
N LEU A 53 0.63 -19.72 -15.19
CA LEU A 53 0.75 -21.05 -15.82
C LEU A 53 2.22 -21.41 -16.07
N GLU A 54 3.03 -20.46 -16.51
CA GLU A 54 4.48 -20.67 -16.68
C GLU A 54 5.17 -20.96 -15.36
N VAL A 55 4.86 -20.21 -14.31
CA VAL A 55 5.39 -20.45 -12.96
C VAL A 55 5.05 -21.84 -12.45
N ARG A 56 3.81 -22.29 -12.59
CA ARG A 56 3.39 -23.64 -12.17
C ARG A 56 4.18 -24.72 -12.90
N ARG A 57 4.38 -24.58 -14.22
CA ARG A 57 5.19 -25.53 -14.99
C ARG A 57 6.64 -25.55 -14.50
N LEU A 58 7.26 -24.39 -14.30
CA LEU A 58 8.64 -24.31 -13.80
C LEU A 58 8.79 -24.95 -12.42
N ASN A 59 7.81 -24.76 -11.55
CA ASN A 59 7.81 -25.34 -10.19
C ASN A 59 7.59 -26.85 -10.20
N GLU A 60 6.80 -27.42 -11.14
CA GLU A 60 6.67 -28.86 -11.38
C GLU A 60 8.01 -29.49 -11.79
N ASP A 61 8.84 -28.74 -12.52
CA ASP A 61 10.20 -29.14 -12.91
C ASP A 61 11.23 -28.98 -11.77
N GLY A 62 10.78 -28.58 -10.56
CA GLY A 62 11.61 -28.45 -9.36
C GLY A 62 12.34 -27.10 -9.22
N CYS A 63 11.99 -26.12 -10.04
CA CYS A 63 12.50 -24.75 -9.94
C CYS A 63 11.77 -23.95 -8.85
N ARG A 64 12.27 -22.76 -8.53
CA ARG A 64 11.60 -21.80 -7.64
C ARG A 64 11.24 -20.56 -8.42
N ALA A 65 10.03 -20.58 -8.97
CA ALA A 65 9.50 -19.48 -9.75
C ALA A 65 8.29 -18.84 -9.08
N PHE A 66 8.08 -17.55 -9.32
CA PHE A 66 6.90 -16.82 -8.86
C PHE A 66 6.55 -15.66 -9.80
N VAL A 67 5.28 -15.22 -9.75
CA VAL A 67 4.79 -14.03 -10.45
C VAL A 67 4.82 -12.84 -9.50
N TRP A 68 5.29 -11.69 -9.97
CA TRP A 68 5.05 -10.42 -9.30
C TRP A 68 4.24 -9.48 -10.20
N LEU A 69 2.96 -9.30 -9.85
CA LEU A 69 2.02 -8.41 -10.52
C LEU A 69 1.90 -7.10 -9.74
N GLY A 70 2.05 -5.97 -10.42
CA GLY A 70 1.83 -4.63 -9.87
C GLY A 70 0.62 -3.96 -10.50
N LEU A 71 -0.34 -3.53 -9.68
CA LEU A 71 -1.55 -2.84 -10.09
C LEU A 71 -1.61 -1.43 -9.51
N ARG A 72 -2.22 -0.50 -10.24
CA ARG A 72 -2.51 0.85 -9.78
C ARG A 72 -4.01 1.13 -9.87
N GLU A 73 -4.63 1.41 -8.72
CA GLU A 73 -6.03 1.83 -8.62
C GLU A 73 -6.99 0.96 -9.48
N PRO A 74 -6.97 -0.38 -9.30
CA PRO A 74 -7.78 -1.27 -10.12
C PRO A 74 -9.27 -1.04 -9.87
N THR A 75 -10.07 -1.14 -10.94
CA THR A 75 -11.52 -1.22 -10.84
C THR A 75 -11.97 -2.58 -10.29
N GLU A 76 -13.21 -2.68 -9.83
CA GLU A 76 -13.80 -3.96 -9.38
C GLU A 76 -13.67 -5.05 -10.45
N THR A 77 -13.96 -4.73 -11.71
CA THR A 77 -13.88 -5.69 -12.82
C THR A 77 -12.45 -6.17 -13.04
N GLN A 78 -11.46 -5.27 -13.01
CA GLN A 78 -10.06 -5.63 -13.19
C GLN A 78 -9.55 -6.48 -12.02
N MET A 79 -9.92 -6.10 -10.79
CA MET A 79 -9.52 -6.86 -9.61
C MET A 79 -10.21 -8.24 -9.54
N ALA A 80 -11.45 -8.36 -10.04
CA ALA A 80 -12.14 -9.65 -10.14
C ALA A 80 -11.43 -10.62 -11.09
N LEU A 81 -10.89 -10.15 -12.23
CA LEU A 81 -10.09 -10.98 -13.14
C LEU A 81 -8.80 -11.47 -12.50
N VAL A 82 -8.11 -10.60 -11.77
CA VAL A 82 -6.91 -10.94 -11.00
C VAL A 82 -7.25 -11.94 -9.89
N ALA A 83 -8.33 -11.71 -9.16
CA ALA A 83 -8.80 -12.61 -8.11
C ALA A 83 -9.11 -14.02 -8.65
N GLN A 84 -9.76 -14.10 -9.80
CA GLN A 84 -10.02 -15.40 -10.45
C GLN A 84 -8.73 -16.11 -10.88
N THR A 85 -7.72 -15.37 -11.35
CA THR A 85 -6.44 -15.94 -11.77
C THR A 85 -5.65 -16.52 -10.62
N PHE A 86 -5.55 -15.77 -9.51
CA PHE A 86 -4.71 -16.11 -8.37
C PHE A 86 -5.48 -16.77 -7.21
N ASP A 87 -6.76 -17.09 -7.42
CA ASP A 87 -7.65 -17.68 -6.41
C ASP A 87 -7.67 -16.87 -5.09
N LEU A 88 -7.87 -15.54 -5.24
CA LEU A 88 -7.89 -14.63 -4.09
C LEU A 88 -9.25 -14.64 -3.39
N HIS A 89 -9.23 -14.62 -2.07
CA HIS A 89 -10.46 -14.57 -1.27
C HIS A 89 -11.24 -13.27 -1.52
N PRO A 90 -12.60 -13.30 -1.63
CA PRO A 90 -13.40 -12.10 -1.97
C PRO A 90 -13.24 -10.92 -1.01
N ILE A 91 -13.14 -11.16 0.31
CA ILE A 91 -13.05 -10.09 1.33
C ILE A 91 -11.85 -9.15 1.08
N PRO A 92 -10.58 -9.63 1.02
CA PRO A 92 -9.46 -8.74 0.74
C PRO A 92 -9.45 -8.17 -0.68
N VAL A 93 -10.15 -8.80 -1.63
CA VAL A 93 -10.33 -8.27 -2.99
C VAL A 93 -11.19 -7.00 -2.97
N GLU A 94 -12.28 -6.99 -2.20
CA GLU A 94 -13.11 -5.80 -1.98
C GLU A 94 -12.31 -4.67 -1.31
N ASP A 95 -11.53 -4.99 -0.28
CA ASP A 95 -10.64 -4.03 0.39
C ASP A 95 -9.63 -3.42 -0.60
N ALA A 96 -9.07 -4.25 -1.49
CA ALA A 96 -8.07 -3.80 -2.47
C ALA A 96 -8.62 -2.85 -3.54
N VAL A 97 -9.92 -2.83 -3.78
CA VAL A 97 -10.57 -1.87 -4.69
C VAL A 97 -10.90 -0.56 -3.97
N HIS A 98 -11.44 -0.66 -2.75
CA HIS A 98 -12.05 0.51 -2.10
C HIS A 98 -11.07 1.40 -1.34
N ALA A 99 -9.84 0.98 -1.11
CA ALA A 99 -8.82 1.72 -0.35
C ALA A 99 -9.30 2.15 1.08
N GLN A 100 -8.53 3.01 1.75
CA GLN A 100 -8.81 3.55 3.10
C GLN A 100 -8.78 2.52 4.24
N GLN A 101 -8.09 1.41 4.02
CA GLN A 101 -7.88 0.40 5.06
C GLN A 101 -6.84 0.86 6.08
N ARG A 102 -6.91 0.28 7.31
CA ARG A 102 -5.83 0.43 8.29
C ARG A 102 -4.73 -0.60 7.99
N PRO A 103 -3.47 -0.32 8.33
CA PRO A 103 -2.44 -1.35 8.30
C PRO A 103 -2.89 -2.61 9.03
N LYS A 104 -2.85 -3.75 8.33
CA LYS A 104 -3.28 -5.05 8.86
C LYS A 104 -2.58 -6.18 8.13
N VAL A 105 -2.58 -7.35 8.76
CA VAL A 105 -2.20 -8.63 8.16
C VAL A 105 -3.32 -9.61 8.41
N GLU A 106 -3.77 -10.25 7.37
CA GLU A 106 -4.79 -11.30 7.40
C GLU A 106 -4.32 -12.49 6.58
N ARG A 107 -4.72 -13.67 7.01
CA ARG A 107 -4.41 -14.92 6.31
C ARG A 107 -5.69 -15.54 5.77
N TYR A 108 -5.64 -15.93 4.52
CA TYR A 108 -6.67 -16.70 3.83
C TYR A 108 -5.98 -17.95 3.25
N ASP A 109 -6.17 -19.11 3.89
CA ASP A 109 -5.49 -20.36 3.58
C ASP A 109 -3.95 -20.21 3.52
N ASN A 110 -3.36 -20.28 2.33
CA ASN A 110 -1.93 -20.13 2.09
C ASN A 110 -1.56 -18.75 1.52
N THR A 111 -2.50 -17.81 1.53
CA THR A 111 -2.29 -16.44 1.04
C THR A 111 -2.33 -15.46 2.20
N LEU A 112 -1.33 -14.62 2.30
CA LEU A 112 -1.31 -13.45 3.19
C LEU A 112 -1.85 -12.24 2.45
N PHE A 113 -2.70 -11.47 3.12
CA PHE A 113 -3.12 -10.15 2.71
C PHE A 113 -2.55 -9.12 3.68
N VAL A 114 -1.74 -8.20 3.16
CA VAL A 114 -1.03 -7.20 3.96
C VAL A 114 -1.37 -5.81 3.46
N VAL A 115 -1.85 -4.96 4.36
CA VAL A 115 -2.12 -3.55 4.08
C VAL A 115 -1.06 -2.69 4.74
N LEU A 116 -0.39 -1.86 3.93
CA LEU A 116 0.64 -0.91 4.34
C LEU A 116 0.20 0.50 3.97
N LYS A 117 0.34 1.46 4.88
CA LYS A 117 0.16 2.88 4.56
C LYS A 117 1.50 3.48 4.14
N THR A 118 1.53 4.13 3.00
CA THR A 118 2.67 4.96 2.60
C THR A 118 2.51 6.35 3.15
N VAL A 119 3.62 7.00 3.44
CA VAL A 119 3.67 8.41 3.87
C VAL A 119 4.67 9.17 3.01
N HIS A 120 4.38 10.43 2.76
CA HIS A 120 5.25 11.31 2.00
C HIS A 120 5.21 12.71 2.61
N TYR A 121 6.39 13.29 2.86
CA TYR A 121 6.51 14.69 3.26
C TYR A 121 6.35 15.60 2.04
N VAL A 122 5.50 16.61 2.15
CA VAL A 122 5.28 17.59 1.09
C VAL A 122 6.24 18.76 1.29
N PRO A 123 7.28 18.89 0.44
CA PRO A 123 8.23 20.00 0.56
C PRO A 123 7.53 21.35 0.43
N HIS A 124 7.87 22.28 1.31
CA HIS A 124 7.33 23.64 1.33
C HIS A 124 8.39 24.64 1.81
N GLU A 125 8.22 25.91 1.50
CA GLU A 125 9.16 26.96 1.91
C GLU A 125 9.01 27.31 3.40
N SER A 126 7.77 27.31 3.89
CA SER A 126 7.46 27.56 5.31
C SER A 126 6.11 26.97 5.68
N VAL A 127 5.93 26.65 6.97
CA VAL A 127 4.65 26.16 7.50
C VAL A 127 3.52 27.18 7.31
N GLN A 128 3.84 28.49 7.29
CA GLN A 128 2.88 29.57 7.06
C GLN A 128 2.26 29.55 5.66
N THR A 129 2.98 29.06 4.65
CA THR A 129 2.55 29.00 3.26
C THR A 129 2.05 27.60 2.86
N ALA A 130 2.35 26.60 3.68
CA ALA A 130 1.98 25.21 3.41
C ALA A 130 0.45 25.01 3.50
N ARG A 131 -0.08 24.22 2.56
CA ARG A 131 -1.49 23.75 2.61
C ARG A 131 -1.59 22.36 3.19
N ARG A 132 -0.53 21.60 3.12
CA ARG A 132 -0.36 20.22 3.57
C ARG A 132 1.11 19.97 3.86
N ILE A 133 1.37 19.24 4.92
CA ILE A 133 2.73 18.89 5.36
C ILE A 133 3.08 17.45 4.98
N ALA A 134 2.09 16.56 5.01
CA ALA A 134 2.28 15.16 4.66
C ALA A 134 1.10 14.60 3.88
N GLU A 135 1.38 13.62 3.05
CA GLU A 135 0.41 12.84 2.28
C GLU A 135 0.53 11.37 2.62
N THR A 136 -0.59 10.66 2.53
CA THR A 136 -0.64 9.22 2.77
C THR A 136 -1.26 8.51 1.57
N GLY A 137 -0.75 7.31 1.27
CA GLY A 137 -1.29 6.39 0.29
C GLY A 137 -1.38 4.98 0.87
N GLU A 138 -1.64 4.00 0.02
CA GLU A 138 -1.74 2.60 0.41
C GLU A 138 -1.04 1.68 -0.56
N ILE A 139 -0.46 0.61 -0.01
CA ILE A 139 -0.02 -0.56 -0.76
C ILE A 139 -0.68 -1.77 -0.10
N MET A 140 -1.40 -2.55 -0.89
CA MET A 140 -2.00 -3.80 -0.48
C MET A 140 -1.31 -4.94 -1.21
N VAL A 141 -0.88 -5.94 -0.47
CA VAL A 141 -0.05 -7.02 -1.01
C VAL A 141 -0.69 -8.35 -0.70
N PHE A 142 -1.03 -9.11 -1.75
CA PHE A 142 -1.38 -10.51 -1.65
C PHE A 142 -0.11 -11.32 -1.89
N VAL A 143 0.21 -12.22 -0.98
CA VAL A 143 1.40 -13.07 -1.04
C VAL A 143 0.97 -14.52 -0.94
N GLY A 144 1.03 -15.22 -2.04
CA GLY A 144 0.83 -16.67 -2.12
C GLY A 144 2.15 -17.41 -2.28
N PRO A 145 2.11 -18.76 -2.37
CA PRO A 145 3.32 -19.56 -2.56
C PRO A 145 4.05 -19.25 -3.87
N GLU A 146 3.30 -18.88 -4.91
CA GLU A 146 3.79 -18.72 -6.29
C GLU A 146 3.60 -17.32 -6.86
N PHE A 147 3.11 -16.37 -6.03
CA PHE A 147 2.81 -15.02 -6.53
C PHE A 147 2.91 -13.93 -5.47
N VAL A 148 3.12 -12.72 -5.96
CA VAL A 148 2.85 -11.46 -5.27
C VAL A 148 1.97 -10.61 -6.15
N VAL A 149 0.82 -10.16 -5.63
CA VAL A 149 0.00 -9.12 -6.27
C VAL A 149 0.06 -7.90 -5.39
N ALA A 150 0.65 -6.81 -5.90
CA ALA A 150 0.78 -5.54 -5.20
C ALA A 150 -0.16 -4.51 -5.82
N VAL A 151 -1.17 -4.08 -5.07
CA VAL A 151 -2.12 -3.02 -5.44
C VAL A 151 -1.73 -1.74 -4.74
N ARG A 152 -1.62 -0.64 -5.47
CA ARG A 152 -1.29 0.67 -4.90
C ARG A 152 -2.41 1.68 -5.13
N HIS A 153 -2.63 2.53 -4.13
CA HIS A 153 -3.49 3.70 -4.19
C HIS A 153 -2.69 4.94 -3.78
N GLY A 154 -2.84 6.01 -4.58
CA GLY A 154 -2.07 7.24 -4.44
C GLY A 154 -0.77 7.25 -5.25
N ASP A 155 -0.16 8.45 -5.35
CA ASP A 155 0.91 8.73 -6.32
C ASP A 155 2.33 8.39 -5.81
N HIS A 156 2.53 8.30 -4.50
CA HIS A 156 3.87 8.24 -3.88
C HIS A 156 4.27 6.83 -3.41
N SER A 157 3.97 5.79 -4.19
CA SER A 157 4.30 4.42 -3.76
C SER A 157 5.73 3.95 -4.08
N GLY A 158 6.40 4.56 -5.07
CA GLY A 158 7.78 4.22 -5.44
C GLY A 158 8.08 2.76 -5.84
N LEU A 159 7.07 1.89 -5.94
CA LEU A 159 7.24 0.45 -6.16
C LEU A 159 7.94 0.09 -7.47
N SER A 160 7.78 0.90 -8.51
CA SER A 160 8.47 0.66 -9.79
C SER A 160 9.99 0.84 -9.67
N LYS A 161 10.45 1.79 -8.83
CA LYS A 161 11.86 1.97 -8.52
C LYS A 161 12.35 0.82 -7.64
N LEU A 162 11.62 0.50 -6.56
CA LEU A 162 11.94 -0.61 -5.67
C LEU A 162 12.13 -1.92 -6.45
N ARG A 163 11.25 -2.23 -7.40
CA ARG A 163 11.36 -3.43 -8.24
C ARG A 163 12.66 -3.44 -9.03
N LYS A 164 13.01 -2.33 -9.70
CA LYS A 164 14.27 -2.21 -10.45
C LYS A 164 15.50 -2.39 -9.56
N ASP A 165 15.46 -1.81 -8.36
CA ASP A 165 16.57 -1.94 -7.40
C ASP A 165 16.72 -3.41 -6.94
N LEU A 166 15.60 -4.12 -6.69
CA LEU A 166 15.59 -5.55 -6.34
C LEU A 166 16.07 -6.47 -7.48
N GLU A 167 15.78 -6.12 -8.73
CA GLU A 167 16.26 -6.85 -9.91
C GLU A 167 17.77 -6.75 -10.08
N LEU A 168 18.40 -5.71 -9.53
CA LEU A 168 19.86 -5.58 -9.43
C LEU A 168 20.43 -6.37 -8.24
N GLU A 169 19.67 -6.52 -7.15
CA GLU A 169 20.05 -7.23 -5.92
C GLU A 169 19.32 -8.58 -5.82
N ARG A 170 19.70 -9.58 -6.64
CA ARG A 170 19.03 -10.88 -6.79
C ARG A 170 18.77 -11.65 -5.49
N VAL A 171 19.65 -11.49 -4.48
CA VAL A 171 19.57 -12.24 -3.22
C VAL A 171 18.21 -12.10 -2.54
N GLN A 172 17.62 -10.91 -2.60
CA GLN A 172 16.32 -10.66 -2.01
C GLN A 172 15.19 -11.40 -2.76
N LEU A 173 15.24 -11.42 -4.09
CA LEU A 173 14.26 -12.10 -4.94
C LEU A 173 14.37 -13.63 -4.84
N GLN A 174 15.53 -14.18 -4.47
CA GLN A 174 15.71 -15.62 -4.20
C GLN A 174 14.92 -16.11 -2.98
N LEU A 175 14.50 -15.19 -2.09
CA LEU A 175 13.57 -15.51 -0.98
C LEU A 175 12.10 -15.67 -1.45
N GLY A 176 11.85 -15.54 -2.76
CA GLY A 176 10.54 -15.70 -3.38
C GLY A 176 9.54 -14.61 -2.99
N PRO A 177 8.23 -14.91 -3.00
CA PRO A 177 7.16 -13.96 -2.69
C PRO A 177 7.33 -13.23 -1.36
N CYS A 178 7.77 -13.94 -0.31
CA CYS A 178 8.00 -13.36 1.00
C CYS A 178 9.18 -12.37 1.01
N GLY A 179 10.17 -12.55 0.13
CA GLY A 179 11.27 -11.60 -0.06
C GLY A 179 10.78 -10.28 -0.64
N VAL A 180 9.84 -10.32 -1.57
CA VAL A 180 9.20 -9.12 -2.12
C VAL A 180 8.37 -8.40 -1.06
N LEU A 181 7.58 -9.13 -0.26
CA LEU A 181 6.82 -8.55 0.86
C LEU A 181 7.75 -7.82 1.83
N GLN A 182 8.85 -8.46 2.22
CA GLN A 182 9.84 -7.87 3.13
C GLN A 182 10.46 -6.60 2.53
N ALA A 183 10.79 -6.59 1.24
CA ALA A 183 11.33 -5.42 0.58
C ALA A 183 10.34 -4.27 0.51
N ILE A 184 9.06 -4.54 0.20
CA ILE A 184 7.99 -3.53 0.20
C ILE A 184 7.81 -2.97 1.62
N THR A 185 7.78 -3.83 2.65
CA THR A 185 7.63 -3.39 4.04
C THR A 185 8.82 -2.53 4.48
N ARG A 186 10.06 -2.94 4.16
CA ARG A 186 11.28 -2.15 4.42
C ARG A 186 11.22 -0.78 3.76
N TYR A 187 10.76 -0.73 2.51
CA TYR A 187 10.59 0.51 1.77
C TYR A 187 9.61 1.45 2.48
N VAL A 188 8.44 0.95 2.88
CA VAL A 188 7.41 1.74 3.58
C VAL A 188 7.90 2.24 4.93
N VAL A 189 8.50 1.37 5.76
CA VAL A 189 9.02 1.75 7.10
C VAL A 189 10.18 2.76 6.99
N GLY A 190 11.04 2.61 5.96
CA GLY A 190 12.10 3.58 5.69
C GLY A 190 11.55 4.99 5.45
N HIS A 191 10.47 5.11 4.68
CA HIS A 191 9.81 6.40 4.44
C HIS A 191 9.16 7.02 5.68
N TYR A 192 8.78 6.23 6.69
CA TYR A 192 8.31 6.79 7.96
C TYR A 192 9.40 7.61 8.63
N LEU A 193 10.63 7.10 8.66
CA LEU A 193 11.78 7.82 9.23
C LEU A 193 12.17 9.05 8.39
N ASP A 194 12.01 8.97 7.07
CA ASP A 194 12.30 10.09 6.17
C ASP A 194 11.31 11.26 6.34
N VAL A 195 10.05 10.99 6.70
CA VAL A 195 9.03 12.02 6.99
C VAL A 195 9.24 12.66 8.37
N ILE A 196 9.70 11.92 9.34
CA ILE A 196 9.88 12.38 10.73
C ILE A 196 10.86 13.55 10.81
N ARG A 197 12.02 13.47 10.14
CA ARG A 197 13.07 14.49 10.24
C ARG A 197 12.67 15.89 9.76
N PRO A 198 12.03 16.06 8.57
CA PRO A 198 11.55 17.38 8.17
C PRO A 198 10.38 17.86 9.03
N LEU A 199 9.51 16.96 9.47
CA LEU A 199 8.37 17.28 10.32
C LEU A 199 8.81 17.83 11.69
N GLU A 200 9.86 17.26 12.30
CA GLU A 200 10.47 17.76 13.52
C GLU A 200 10.89 19.23 13.38
N ARG A 201 11.60 19.55 12.30
CA ARG A 201 12.01 20.93 12.03
C ARG A 201 10.84 21.90 11.87
N ASP A 202 9.74 21.46 11.26
CA ASP A 202 8.53 22.28 11.13
C ASP A 202 7.91 22.55 12.50
N ILE A 203 7.88 21.54 13.38
CA ILE A 203 7.36 21.64 14.75
C ILE A 203 8.24 22.59 15.58
N ASP A 204 9.56 22.43 15.54
CA ASP A 204 10.52 23.29 16.24
C ASP A 204 10.35 24.76 15.85
N VAL A 205 10.22 25.04 14.55
CA VAL A 205 9.99 26.41 14.05
C VAL A 205 8.68 26.98 14.57
N VAL A 206 7.61 26.19 14.57
CA VAL A 206 6.30 26.62 15.06
C VAL A 206 6.32 26.83 16.59
N GLU A 207 7.02 25.98 17.33
CA GLU A 207 7.22 26.12 18.76
C GLU A 207 7.97 27.41 19.09
N GLU A 208 9.14 27.65 18.48
CA GLU A 208 9.93 28.89 18.68
C GLU A 208 9.10 30.14 18.37
N GLN A 209 8.36 30.13 17.25
CA GLN A 209 7.53 31.27 16.86
C GLN A 209 6.34 31.49 17.79
N THR A 210 5.76 30.44 18.38
CA THR A 210 4.63 30.52 19.33
C THR A 210 5.06 31.19 20.63
N PHE A 211 6.29 30.93 21.09
CA PHE A 211 6.83 31.49 22.32
C PHE A 211 7.62 32.82 22.14
N ALA A 212 7.82 33.26 20.90
CA ALA A 212 8.49 34.51 20.59
C ALA A 212 7.79 35.73 21.27
N PRO A 213 8.52 36.81 21.60
CA PRO A 213 7.93 38.03 22.16
C PRO A 213 6.86 38.65 21.26
N ARG A 214 7.01 38.50 19.94
CA ARG A 214 6.02 38.86 18.93
C ARG A 214 5.75 37.64 18.09
N PRO A 215 4.70 36.85 18.36
CA PRO A 215 4.39 35.65 17.62
C PRO A 215 4.11 35.97 16.16
N SER A 216 4.74 35.22 15.29
CA SER A 216 4.49 35.27 13.83
C SER A 216 3.64 34.07 13.34
N THR A 217 3.50 33.04 14.17
CA THR A 217 2.67 31.87 13.87
C THR A 217 1.28 32.04 14.45
N GLY A 218 0.27 31.93 13.60
CA GLY A 218 -1.12 31.84 14.01
C GLY A 218 -1.49 30.42 14.47
N ILE A 219 -2.62 30.30 15.14
CA ILE A 219 -3.15 29.01 15.61
C ILE A 219 -3.46 28.07 14.43
N GLU A 220 -3.75 28.62 13.26
CA GLU A 220 -4.06 27.87 12.03
C GLU A 220 -2.89 26.98 11.59
N GLN A 221 -1.64 27.45 11.73
CA GLN A 221 -0.44 26.71 11.37
C GLN A 221 -0.21 25.53 12.32
N ILE A 222 -0.46 25.74 13.60
CA ILE A 222 -0.38 24.66 14.60
C ILE A 222 -1.43 23.58 14.29
N TYR A 223 -2.66 24.00 13.94
CA TYR A 223 -3.72 23.06 13.55
C TYR A 223 -3.42 22.32 12.25
N LEU A 224 -2.77 22.96 11.27
CA LEU A 224 -2.34 22.31 10.03
C LEU A 224 -1.37 21.15 10.32
N LEU A 225 -0.30 21.43 11.10
CA LEU A 225 0.66 20.42 11.52
C LEU A 225 -0.03 19.31 12.33
N LYS A 226 -0.85 19.66 13.31
CA LYS A 226 -1.55 18.69 14.14
C LYS A 226 -2.47 17.78 13.35
N ARG A 227 -3.20 18.30 12.37
CA ARG A 227 -4.06 17.50 11.47
C ARG A 227 -3.24 16.45 10.73
N ASP A 228 -2.10 16.85 10.17
CA ASP A 228 -1.26 15.97 9.37
C ASP A 228 -0.49 14.98 10.25
N VAL A 229 -0.04 15.37 11.45
CA VAL A 229 0.53 14.46 12.46
C VAL A 229 -0.48 13.41 12.92
N VAL A 230 -1.74 13.77 13.14
CA VAL A 230 -2.81 12.81 13.47
C VAL A 230 -3.05 11.83 12.31
N ALA A 231 -2.99 12.31 11.06
CA ALA A 231 -3.09 11.43 9.89
C ALA A 231 -1.91 10.44 9.81
N LEU A 232 -0.68 10.92 10.05
CA LEU A 232 0.53 10.07 10.13
C LEU A 232 0.44 9.04 11.26
N ARG A 233 -0.03 9.44 12.45
CA ARG A 233 -0.24 8.53 13.58
C ARG A 233 -1.20 7.38 13.22
N ARG A 234 -2.28 7.69 12.50
CA ARG A 234 -3.24 6.67 12.03
C ARG A 234 -2.65 5.77 10.94
N ALA A 235 -1.72 6.28 10.15
CA ALA A 235 -1.05 5.52 9.10
C ALA A 235 0.06 4.61 9.66
N ILE A 236 0.88 5.12 10.59
CA ILE A 236 2.09 4.46 11.09
C ILE A 236 1.77 3.50 12.25
N GLY A 237 0.96 3.96 13.23
CA GLY A 237 0.77 3.23 14.50
C GLY A 237 0.30 1.78 14.35
N PRO A 238 -0.75 1.49 13.55
CA PRO A 238 -1.29 0.14 13.47
C PRO A 238 -0.35 -0.90 12.83
N LEU A 239 0.68 -0.46 12.07
CA LEU A 239 1.62 -1.36 11.41
C LEU A 239 2.42 -2.23 12.40
N GLY A 240 2.72 -1.73 13.60
CA GLY A 240 3.41 -2.51 14.64
C GLY A 240 2.64 -3.78 15.00
N THR A 241 1.34 -3.67 15.26
CA THR A 241 0.49 -4.83 15.51
C THR A 241 0.45 -5.77 14.30
N ALA A 242 0.36 -5.23 13.08
CA ALA A 242 0.37 -6.04 11.86
C ALA A 242 1.68 -6.83 11.69
N LEU A 243 2.85 -6.22 11.94
CA LEU A 243 4.15 -6.89 11.89
C LEU A 243 4.29 -7.96 12.99
N ALA A 244 3.79 -7.69 14.20
CA ALA A 244 3.77 -8.68 15.28
C ALA A 244 2.91 -9.90 14.92
N THR A 245 1.70 -9.69 14.39
CA THR A 245 0.83 -10.76 13.87
C THR A 245 1.52 -11.55 12.78
N LEU A 246 2.17 -10.88 11.82
CA LEU A 246 2.88 -11.53 10.72
C LEU A 246 4.01 -12.46 11.22
N THR A 247 4.78 -12.00 12.19
CA THR A 247 5.95 -12.73 12.68
C THR A 247 5.64 -13.81 13.70
N ASN A 248 4.55 -13.68 14.44
CA ASN A 248 4.17 -14.61 15.51
C ASN A 248 3.10 -15.62 15.05
N ASP A 249 2.01 -15.13 14.45
CA ASP A 249 0.83 -15.97 14.15
C ASP A 249 0.94 -16.64 12.78
N HIS A 250 1.72 -16.05 11.84
CA HIS A 250 1.90 -16.56 10.48
C HIS A 250 3.35 -16.95 10.18
N ALA A 251 4.10 -17.30 11.22
CA ALA A 251 5.50 -17.71 11.13
C ALA A 251 5.76 -18.92 10.22
N ASP A 252 4.76 -19.78 10.04
CA ASP A 252 4.80 -20.96 9.17
C ASP A 252 4.87 -20.62 7.68
N LEU A 253 4.33 -19.45 7.27
CA LEU A 253 4.35 -18.98 5.88
C LEU A 253 5.61 -18.17 5.53
N LEU A 254 6.43 -17.80 6.52
CA LEU A 254 7.60 -16.96 6.31
C LEU A 254 8.90 -17.73 6.47
N PRO A 255 9.84 -17.64 5.51
CA PRO A 255 11.23 -18.08 5.70
C PRO A 255 11.86 -17.43 6.94
N ILE A 256 12.75 -18.15 7.62
CA ILE A 256 13.38 -17.68 8.86
C ILE A 256 14.16 -16.37 8.67
N GLU A 257 14.78 -16.21 7.52
CA GLU A 257 15.51 -14.99 7.13
C GLU A 257 14.53 -13.80 7.07
N VAL A 258 13.40 -13.96 6.40
CA VAL A 258 12.36 -12.91 6.27
C VAL A 258 11.82 -12.54 7.65
N ARG A 259 11.56 -13.52 8.53
CA ARG A 259 11.10 -13.25 9.90
C ARG A 259 12.07 -12.42 10.73
N ARG A 260 13.38 -12.66 10.56
CA ARG A 260 14.42 -11.86 11.26
C ARG A 260 14.40 -10.41 10.83
N TYR A 261 14.31 -10.16 9.52
CA TYR A 261 14.20 -8.81 8.98
C TYR A 261 12.89 -8.12 9.38
N MET A 262 11.76 -8.84 9.42
CA MET A 262 10.49 -8.26 9.86
C MET A 262 10.51 -7.81 11.33
N ARG A 263 11.28 -8.48 12.21
CA ARG A 263 11.50 -8.03 13.59
C ARG A 263 12.29 -6.73 13.67
N ASP A 264 13.34 -6.60 12.89
CA ASP A 264 14.11 -5.36 12.78
C ASP A 264 13.26 -4.21 12.27
N LEU A 265 12.40 -4.47 11.28
CA LEU A 265 11.43 -3.49 10.78
C LEU A 265 10.37 -3.10 11.81
N PHE A 266 9.98 -4.03 12.68
CA PHE A 266 9.10 -3.74 13.81
C PHE A 266 9.72 -2.73 14.78
N ASP A 267 11.01 -2.86 15.08
CA ASP A 267 11.72 -1.91 15.98
C ASP A 267 11.79 -0.52 15.35
N HIS A 268 12.11 -0.40 14.07
CA HIS A 268 12.10 0.87 13.33
C HIS A 268 10.71 1.50 13.25
N GLN A 269 9.68 0.69 13.01
CA GLN A 269 8.29 1.16 12.98
C GLN A 269 7.85 1.66 14.36
N THR A 270 8.24 0.95 15.44
CA THR A 270 7.94 1.36 16.81
C THR A 270 8.57 2.70 17.12
N GLN A 271 9.84 2.89 16.77
CA GLN A 271 10.53 4.18 16.92
C GLN A 271 9.78 5.30 16.19
N ALA A 272 9.37 5.07 14.94
CA ALA A 272 8.61 6.05 14.17
C ALA A 272 7.25 6.38 14.82
N ALA A 273 6.55 5.38 15.33
CA ALA A 273 5.25 5.55 15.98
C ALA A 273 5.36 6.36 17.28
N GLU A 274 6.37 6.09 18.12
CA GLU A 274 6.64 6.82 19.36
C GLU A 274 6.94 8.29 19.09
N GLN A 275 7.76 8.55 18.06
CA GLN A 275 8.11 9.92 17.67
C GLN A 275 6.87 10.72 17.21
N ILE A 276 6.00 10.12 16.39
CA ILE A 276 4.75 10.76 15.94
C ILE A 276 3.79 11.01 17.12
N ILE A 277 3.75 10.13 18.13
CA ILE A 277 2.96 10.35 19.35
C ILE A 277 3.50 11.57 20.13
N SER A 278 4.82 11.65 20.30
CA SER A 278 5.46 12.80 20.95
C SER A 278 5.14 14.12 20.25
N TYR A 279 5.17 14.14 18.92
CA TYR A 279 4.81 15.33 18.13
C TYR A 279 3.33 15.72 18.28
N ASP A 280 2.42 14.75 18.35
CA ASP A 280 0.99 15.00 18.59
C ASP A 280 0.76 15.65 19.99
N GLU A 281 1.51 15.22 20.99
CA GLU A 281 1.50 15.79 22.34
C GLU A 281 2.05 17.22 22.35
N THR A 282 3.25 17.44 21.79
CA THR A 282 3.86 18.78 21.67
C THR A 282 2.91 19.77 20.98
N LEU A 283 2.33 19.37 19.84
CA LEU A 283 1.38 20.24 19.12
C LEU A 283 0.10 20.51 19.92
N SER A 284 -0.34 19.57 20.78
CA SER A 284 -1.47 19.81 21.70
C SER A 284 -1.13 20.90 22.70
N ASP A 285 0.06 20.86 23.32
CA ASP A 285 0.53 21.85 24.27
C ASP A 285 0.70 23.23 23.62
N LEU A 286 1.20 23.29 22.38
CA LEU A 286 1.30 24.52 21.61
C LEU A 286 -0.07 25.15 21.32
N VAL A 287 -1.09 24.35 21.00
CA VAL A 287 -2.47 24.82 20.83
C VAL A 287 -2.97 25.46 22.15
N HIS A 288 -2.77 24.82 23.30
CA HIS A 288 -3.17 25.33 24.58
C HIS A 288 -2.45 26.64 24.94
N ALA A 289 -1.15 26.72 24.69
CA ALA A 289 -0.35 27.94 24.94
C ALA A 289 -0.83 29.09 24.05
N ALA A 290 -1.06 28.86 22.76
CA ALA A 290 -1.55 29.87 21.82
C ALA A 290 -2.93 30.42 22.21
N LEU A 291 -3.88 29.54 22.61
CA LEU A 291 -5.22 29.94 23.08
C LEU A 291 -5.17 30.76 24.35
N THR A 292 -4.39 30.35 25.35
CA THR A 292 -4.23 31.06 26.63
C THR A 292 -3.70 32.47 26.38
N ARG A 293 -2.70 32.62 25.52
CA ARG A 293 -2.11 33.91 25.17
C ARG A 293 -3.11 34.84 24.48
N THR A 294 -3.88 34.32 23.50
CA THR A 294 -4.92 35.10 22.83
C THR A 294 -6.00 35.60 23.80
N GLY A 295 -6.42 34.73 24.75
CA GLY A 295 -7.38 35.09 25.78
C GLY A 295 -6.87 36.20 26.73
N LEU A 296 -5.58 36.21 27.09
CA LEU A 296 -4.96 37.27 27.89
C LEU A 296 -4.88 38.59 27.12
N GLN A 297 -4.61 38.59 25.82
CA GLN A 297 -4.57 39.79 24.99
C GLN A 297 -5.94 40.44 24.76
N GLN A 298 -7.02 39.67 24.80
CA GLN A 298 -8.39 40.22 24.69
C GLN A 298 -8.94 40.84 25.97
N ASN A 299 -8.30 40.59 27.11
CA ASN A 299 -8.71 41.08 28.42
C ASN A 299 -7.92 42.33 28.91
N VAL A 300 -7.07 42.90 28.07
CA VAL A 300 -6.30 44.13 28.25
C VAL A 300 -6.80 45.20 27.31
#